data_531a9e081926ef2ac88fe987f31a57a4
#
_entry.id   531a9e081926ef2ac88fe987f31a57a4
#
_cell.length_a   1.000
_cell.length_b   1.000
_cell.length_c   1.000
_cell.angle_alpha   90.00
_cell.angle_beta   90.00
_cell.angle_gamma   90.00
#
_symmetry.space_group_name_H-M   'P 1'
#
loop_
_entity.id
_entity.type
_entity.pdbx_description
1 polymer ?
#
loop_
_entity_poly.entity_id
_entity_poly.type
_entity_poly.pdbx_seq_one_letter_code
_entity_poly.pdbx_strand_id
1 'polypeptide(L)'
;SGGAGAQRGVDIQLKRKGFHLPEFAERVRASDDYALLEDREWVIEAIFEDLGAKHSLYEAIEPYLSADALLSSNTSTLPLASLLEGVPEARREKFAITHFFNPPKVMRLVELIASGSTEAALRTTIEQTLGKIALECRDTPGFIANRVGCYWMAAGVARAREFDVSYELADAAFGRAFGIPR
;
A
#
# COMPACT_ATOMS: atom_id res chain seq x y z
N SER A 1 12.02 10.30 -19.41
CA SER A 1 10.66 10.77 -19.15
C SER A 1 9.93 9.78 -18.26
N GLY A 2 9.04 10.25 -17.40
CA GLY A 2 8.29 9.43 -16.44
C GLY A 2 7.41 8.39 -17.12
N GLY A 3 6.77 8.74 -18.24
CA GLY A 3 5.91 7.83 -19.00
C GLY A 3 6.63 6.56 -19.49
N ALA A 4 7.90 6.66 -19.88
CA ALA A 4 8.69 5.47 -20.24
C ALA A 4 8.98 4.56 -19.03
N GLY A 5 9.06 5.12 -17.83
CA GLY A 5 9.19 4.37 -16.58
C GLY A 5 7.92 3.60 -16.25
N ALA A 6 6.77 4.25 -16.33
CA ALA A 6 5.47 3.64 -16.10
C ALA A 6 5.19 2.51 -17.11
N GLN A 7 5.48 2.72 -18.40
CA GLN A 7 5.32 1.68 -19.43
C GLN A 7 6.21 0.45 -19.15
N ARG A 8 7.47 0.65 -18.74
CA ARG A 8 8.33 -0.48 -18.34
C ARG A 8 7.74 -1.27 -17.17
N GLY A 9 7.04 -0.61 -16.25
CA GLY A 9 6.29 -1.25 -15.17
C GLY A 9 5.22 -2.21 -15.68
N VAL A 10 4.41 -1.77 -16.64
CA VAL A 10 3.39 -2.61 -17.30
C VAL A 10 4.04 -3.80 -18.00
N ASP A 11 5.11 -3.58 -18.77
CA ASP A 11 5.83 -4.63 -19.50
C ASP A 11 6.44 -5.68 -18.56
N ILE A 12 6.95 -5.25 -17.41
CA ILE A 12 7.45 -6.16 -16.37
C ILE A 12 6.31 -7.01 -15.81
N GLN A 13 5.15 -6.42 -15.54
CA GLN A 13 3.99 -7.16 -15.04
C GLN A 13 3.47 -8.16 -16.07
N LEU A 14 3.46 -7.82 -17.35
CA LEU A 14 3.12 -8.75 -18.43
C LEU A 14 4.07 -9.96 -18.43
N LYS A 15 5.38 -9.72 -18.41
CA LYS A 15 6.40 -10.78 -18.37
C LYS A 15 6.29 -11.68 -17.14
N ARG A 16 5.93 -11.11 -15.98
CA ARG A 16 5.78 -11.82 -14.70
C ARG A 16 4.39 -12.46 -14.51
N LYS A 17 3.54 -12.44 -15.53
CA LYS A 17 2.12 -12.89 -15.44
C LYS A 17 1.37 -12.18 -14.30
N GLY A 18 1.65 -10.89 -14.10
CA GLY A 18 1.04 -10.05 -13.06
C GLY A 18 -0.44 -9.79 -13.33
N PHE A 19 -0.89 -9.80 -14.58
CA PHE A 19 -2.29 -9.72 -14.95
C PHE A 19 -2.95 -11.11 -14.93
N HIS A 20 -4.23 -11.17 -14.59
CA HIS A 20 -5.00 -12.43 -14.66
C HIS A 20 -5.14 -12.91 -16.10
N LEU A 21 -5.41 -12.00 -17.02
CA LEU A 21 -5.42 -12.21 -18.45
C LEU A 21 -4.50 -11.16 -19.09
N PRO A 22 -3.65 -11.53 -20.06
CA PRO A 22 -2.72 -10.58 -20.70
C PRO A 22 -3.40 -9.34 -21.29
N GLU A 23 -4.60 -9.51 -21.87
CA GLU A 23 -5.40 -8.44 -22.45
C GLU A 23 -5.85 -7.38 -21.43
N PHE A 24 -5.83 -7.67 -20.13
CA PHE A 24 -6.13 -6.66 -19.11
C PHE A 24 -5.07 -5.56 -19.01
N ALA A 25 -3.87 -5.80 -19.55
CA ALA A 25 -2.85 -4.76 -19.67
C ALA A 25 -3.29 -3.61 -20.57
N GLU A 26 -4.17 -3.85 -21.54
CA GLU A 26 -4.70 -2.82 -22.45
C GLU A 26 -5.58 -1.80 -21.71
N ARG A 27 -6.08 -2.15 -20.52
CA ARG A 27 -6.84 -1.25 -19.64
C ARG A 27 -5.94 -0.32 -18.81
N VAL A 28 -4.61 -0.55 -18.84
CA VAL A 28 -3.65 0.25 -18.09
C VAL A 28 -3.02 1.28 -19.00
N ARG A 29 -3.24 2.55 -18.70
CA ARG A 29 -2.62 3.67 -19.41
C ARG A 29 -1.44 4.18 -18.58
N ALA A 30 -0.23 3.92 -19.05
CA ALA A 30 0.98 4.47 -18.47
C ALA A 30 1.21 5.91 -18.95
N SER A 31 1.44 6.85 -18.03
CA SER A 31 1.67 8.27 -18.35
C SER A 31 2.47 8.96 -17.25
N ASP A 32 3.03 10.13 -17.57
CA ASP A 32 3.59 11.12 -16.65
C ASP A 32 2.75 12.43 -16.64
N ASP A 33 1.58 12.41 -17.28
CA ASP A 33 0.65 13.54 -17.36
C ASP A 33 -0.40 13.44 -16.24
N TYR A 34 -0.33 14.33 -15.27
CA TYR A 34 -1.30 14.40 -14.16
C TYR A 34 -2.72 14.81 -14.61
N ALA A 35 -2.89 15.42 -15.77
CA ALA A 35 -4.23 15.74 -16.29
C ALA A 35 -5.12 14.49 -16.45
N LEU A 36 -4.51 13.31 -16.56
CA LEU A 36 -5.24 12.04 -16.60
C LEU A 36 -5.87 11.62 -15.28
N LEU A 37 -5.66 12.38 -14.21
CA LEU A 37 -6.29 12.13 -12.91
C LEU A 37 -7.67 12.77 -12.76
N GLU A 38 -8.05 13.66 -13.68
CA GLU A 38 -9.25 14.51 -13.59
C GLU A 38 -10.56 13.72 -13.41
N ASP A 39 -10.67 12.57 -14.06
CA ASP A 39 -11.86 11.71 -14.04
C ASP A 39 -11.68 10.46 -13.15
N ARG A 40 -10.66 10.44 -12.29
CA ARG A 40 -10.42 9.30 -11.40
C ARG A 40 -11.22 9.45 -10.11
N GLU A 41 -11.92 8.39 -9.75
CA GLU A 41 -12.68 8.30 -8.50
C GLU A 41 -11.79 8.01 -7.30
N TRP A 42 -10.66 7.30 -7.54
CA TRP A 42 -9.70 6.94 -6.50
C TRP A 42 -8.28 6.95 -7.05
N VAL A 43 -7.41 7.71 -6.40
CA VAL A 43 -5.97 7.80 -6.70
C VAL A 43 -5.19 7.18 -5.56
N ILE A 44 -4.31 6.23 -5.87
CA ILE A 44 -3.45 5.55 -4.90
C ILE A 44 -2.02 6.01 -5.12
N GLU A 45 -1.45 6.70 -4.13
CA GLU A 45 -0.03 7.05 -4.12
C GLU A 45 0.79 5.83 -3.64
N ALA A 46 1.82 5.47 -4.39
CA ALA A 46 2.73 4.38 -4.09
C ALA A 46 4.17 4.71 -4.51
N ILE A 47 4.61 5.95 -4.25
CA ILE A 47 6.01 6.37 -4.45
C ILE A 47 6.89 5.86 -3.31
N PHE A 48 8.21 6.12 -3.38
CA PHE A 48 9.13 5.72 -2.32
C PHE A 48 8.78 6.36 -0.96
N GLU A 49 9.20 5.72 0.13
CA GLU A 49 8.77 6.00 1.50
C GLU A 49 9.55 7.19 2.08
N ASP A 50 9.28 8.37 1.54
CA ASP A 50 9.81 9.67 2.01
C ASP A 50 8.68 10.68 2.17
N LEU A 51 8.54 11.22 3.36
CA LEU A 51 7.44 12.11 3.72
C LEU A 51 7.42 13.39 2.88
N GLY A 52 8.60 14.00 2.68
CA GLY A 52 8.72 15.23 1.89
C GLY A 52 8.35 15.04 0.43
N ALA A 53 8.77 13.93 -0.16
CA ALA A 53 8.41 13.57 -1.53
C ALA A 53 6.90 13.33 -1.69
N LYS A 54 6.27 12.68 -0.69
CA LYS A 54 4.82 12.46 -0.69
C LYS A 54 4.05 13.77 -0.57
N HIS A 55 4.45 14.66 0.33
CA HIS A 55 3.87 16.00 0.47
C HIS A 55 3.96 16.79 -0.84
N SER A 56 5.14 16.83 -1.46
CA SER A 56 5.35 17.50 -2.75
C SER A 56 4.47 16.91 -3.86
N LEU A 57 4.26 15.59 -3.85
CA LEU A 57 3.37 14.94 -4.81
C LEU A 57 1.91 15.33 -4.58
N TYR A 58 1.43 15.36 -3.32
CA TYR A 58 0.05 15.73 -3.02
C TYR A 58 -0.29 17.15 -3.49
N GLU A 59 0.62 18.10 -3.24
CA GLU A 59 0.50 19.47 -3.75
C GLU A 59 0.47 19.51 -5.28
N ALA A 60 1.33 18.73 -5.93
CA ALA A 60 1.45 18.73 -7.39
C ALA A 60 0.23 18.12 -8.10
N ILE A 61 -0.41 17.10 -7.53
CA ILE A 61 -1.56 16.44 -8.16
C ILE A 61 -2.92 17.05 -7.80
N GLU A 62 -3.03 17.76 -6.67
CA GLU A 62 -4.30 18.34 -6.22
C GLU A 62 -5.06 19.14 -7.27
N PRO A 63 -4.41 20.00 -8.11
CA PRO A 63 -5.11 20.74 -9.17
C PRO A 63 -5.78 19.86 -10.23
N TYR A 64 -5.38 18.60 -10.33
CA TYR A 64 -5.85 17.65 -11.33
C TYR A 64 -6.87 16.64 -10.77
N LEU A 65 -7.15 16.68 -9.48
CA LEU A 65 -8.11 15.78 -8.85
C LEU A 65 -9.51 16.40 -8.87
N SER A 66 -10.52 15.61 -9.22
CA SER A 66 -11.90 16.04 -9.03
C SER A 66 -12.19 16.30 -7.55
N ALA A 67 -13.15 17.18 -7.26
CA ALA A 67 -13.52 17.50 -5.88
C ALA A 67 -13.93 16.25 -5.08
N ASP A 68 -14.48 15.23 -5.75
CA ASP A 68 -14.98 14.01 -5.12
C ASP A 68 -14.00 12.83 -5.14
N ALA A 69 -12.85 12.97 -5.81
CA ALA A 69 -11.84 11.93 -5.86
C ALA A 69 -11.31 11.59 -4.46
N LEU A 70 -11.21 10.30 -4.17
CA LEU A 70 -10.50 9.80 -3.00
C LEU A 70 -9.00 9.73 -3.30
N LEU A 71 -8.18 10.15 -2.34
CA LEU A 71 -6.72 10.01 -2.41
C LEU A 71 -6.26 9.11 -1.27
N SER A 72 -5.43 8.14 -1.57
CA SER A 72 -4.83 7.32 -0.52
C SER A 72 -3.34 7.07 -0.74
N SER A 73 -2.61 6.89 0.35
CA SER A 73 -1.22 6.44 0.34
C SER A 73 -1.12 4.94 0.59
N ASN A 74 -0.25 4.27 -0.16
CA ASN A 74 0.11 2.87 0.09
C ASN A 74 1.34 2.75 1.00
N THR A 75 1.56 3.75 1.86
CA THR A 75 2.66 3.70 2.85
C THR A 75 2.55 2.46 3.74
N SER A 76 3.69 1.94 4.15
CA SER A 76 3.78 0.79 5.05
C SER A 76 4.04 1.20 6.51
N THR A 77 4.47 2.44 6.75
CA THR A 77 5.00 2.86 8.06
C THR A 77 4.64 4.27 8.48
N LEU A 78 4.44 5.18 7.53
CA LEU A 78 4.18 6.59 7.84
C LEU A 78 2.79 6.78 8.44
N PRO A 79 2.64 7.46 9.59
CA PRO A 79 1.35 7.73 10.19
C PRO A 79 0.46 8.61 9.29
N LEU A 80 -0.84 8.36 9.31
CA LEU A 80 -1.83 9.19 8.62
C LEU A 80 -1.73 10.66 9.03
N ALA A 81 -1.55 10.92 10.32
CA ALA A 81 -1.41 12.28 10.84
C ALA A 81 -0.26 13.04 10.17
N SER A 82 0.91 12.39 10.00
CA SER A 82 2.07 13.00 9.34
C SER A 82 1.82 13.24 7.84
N LEU A 83 1.14 12.32 7.14
CA LEU A 83 0.79 12.51 5.74
C LEU A 83 -0.18 13.67 5.54
N LEU A 84 -1.16 13.82 6.44
CA LEU A 84 -2.17 14.88 6.39
C LEU A 84 -1.58 16.29 6.52
N GLU A 85 -0.39 16.46 7.08
CA GLU A 85 0.28 17.76 7.13
C GLU A 85 0.57 18.32 5.72
N GLY A 86 0.89 17.46 4.75
CA GLY A 86 1.12 17.85 3.36
C GLY A 86 -0.10 17.69 2.45
N VAL A 87 -1.23 17.22 2.97
CA VAL A 87 -2.47 17.13 2.20
C VAL A 87 -3.24 18.46 2.27
N PRO A 88 -3.62 19.06 1.12
CA PRO A 88 -4.45 20.25 1.10
C PRO A 88 -5.71 20.11 1.95
N GLU A 89 -6.08 21.14 2.71
CA GLU A 89 -7.16 21.08 3.70
C GLU A 89 -8.48 20.56 3.11
N ALA A 90 -8.84 21.00 1.92
CA ALA A 90 -10.04 20.57 1.22
C ALA A 90 -10.07 19.06 0.89
N ARG A 91 -8.90 18.40 0.85
CA ARG A 91 -8.74 16.97 0.54
C ARG A 91 -8.66 16.08 1.77
N ARG A 92 -8.37 16.62 2.96
CA ARG A 92 -8.08 15.83 4.17
C ARG A 92 -9.18 14.85 4.54
N GLU A 93 -10.44 15.23 4.39
CA GLU A 93 -11.57 14.34 4.65
C GLU A 93 -11.73 13.21 3.61
N LYS A 94 -11.08 13.35 2.45
CA LYS A 94 -11.06 12.37 1.35
C LYS A 94 -9.72 11.66 1.22
N PHE A 95 -8.88 11.78 2.25
CA PHE A 95 -7.56 11.14 2.29
C PHE A 95 -7.56 9.94 3.25
N ALA A 96 -6.83 8.89 2.88
CA ALA A 96 -6.70 7.67 3.67
C ALA A 96 -5.33 7.01 3.48
N ILE A 97 -5.05 5.99 4.29
CA ILE A 97 -4.03 4.99 3.98
C ILE A 97 -4.72 3.70 3.56
N THR A 98 -4.29 3.16 2.44
CA THR A 98 -4.69 1.83 1.95
C THR A 98 -3.44 1.00 1.70
N HIS A 99 -3.02 0.25 2.73
CA HIS A 99 -1.80 -0.53 2.68
C HIS A 99 -2.07 -1.91 2.09
N PHE A 100 -1.68 -2.09 0.84
CA PHE A 100 -1.74 -3.37 0.12
C PHE A 100 -0.50 -4.21 0.41
N PHE A 101 -0.69 -5.50 0.58
CA PHE A 101 0.41 -6.46 0.76
C PHE A 101 0.91 -6.99 -0.57
N ASN A 102 2.22 -7.15 -0.67
CA ASN A 102 2.90 -7.63 -1.87
C ASN A 102 2.96 -9.18 -1.89
N PRO A 103 2.62 -9.85 -2.99
CA PRO A 103 2.10 -9.29 -4.24
C PRO A 103 0.57 -9.01 -4.16
N PRO A 104 0.13 -7.80 -4.52
CA PRO A 104 -1.28 -7.39 -4.33
C PRO A 104 -2.28 -8.23 -5.13
N LYS A 105 -1.84 -8.91 -6.18
CA LYS A 105 -2.68 -9.84 -6.95
C LYS A 105 -3.12 -11.05 -6.11
N VAL A 106 -2.28 -11.51 -5.20
CA VAL A 106 -2.50 -12.74 -4.41
C VAL A 106 -2.98 -12.42 -3.00
N MET A 107 -2.38 -11.42 -2.39
CA MET A 107 -2.68 -11.02 -1.01
C MET A 107 -4.05 -10.37 -0.95
N ARG A 108 -4.92 -10.95 -0.12
CA ARG A 108 -6.31 -10.48 -0.02
C ARG A 108 -6.50 -9.33 0.96
N LEU A 109 -5.62 -9.22 1.95
CA LEU A 109 -5.74 -8.21 3.00
C LEU A 109 -5.31 -6.82 2.51
N VAL A 110 -6.07 -5.80 2.92
CA VAL A 110 -5.71 -4.38 2.80
C VAL A 110 -5.94 -3.73 4.15
N GLU A 111 -4.91 -3.15 4.74
CA GLU A 111 -5.08 -2.32 5.93
C GLU A 111 -5.63 -0.97 5.53
N LEU A 112 -6.71 -0.55 6.18
CA LEU A 112 -7.41 0.70 5.92
C LEU A 112 -7.35 1.60 7.14
N ILE A 113 -6.74 2.77 6.97
CA ILE A 113 -6.70 3.83 7.97
C ILE A 113 -7.39 5.05 7.39
N ALA A 114 -8.61 5.26 7.80
CA ALA A 114 -9.48 6.33 7.33
C ALA A 114 -10.54 6.64 8.40
N SER A 115 -11.41 7.60 8.11
CA SER A 115 -12.53 7.93 8.98
C SER A 115 -13.78 8.32 8.18
N GLY A 116 -14.94 8.22 8.81
CA GLY A 116 -16.21 8.71 8.28
C GLY A 116 -16.61 8.11 6.93
N SER A 117 -17.08 8.96 6.03
CA SER A 117 -17.59 8.56 4.71
C SER A 117 -16.49 7.99 3.80
N THR A 118 -15.25 8.45 3.95
CA THR A 118 -14.10 7.96 3.17
C THR A 118 -13.76 6.53 3.53
N GLU A 119 -13.80 6.16 4.81
CA GLU A 119 -13.65 4.76 5.23
C GLU A 119 -14.70 3.86 4.59
N ALA A 120 -15.98 4.24 4.68
CA ALA A 120 -17.08 3.44 4.13
C ALA A 120 -16.98 3.27 2.59
N ALA A 121 -16.63 4.33 1.86
CA ALA A 121 -16.46 4.29 0.42
C ALA A 121 -15.30 3.39 -0.01
N LEU A 122 -14.13 3.55 0.63
CA LEU A 122 -12.95 2.73 0.36
C LEU A 122 -13.17 1.27 0.74
N ARG A 123 -13.78 0.99 1.88
CA ARG A 123 -14.15 -0.37 2.31
C ARG A 123 -15.03 -1.03 1.26
N THR A 124 -16.08 -0.35 0.81
CA THR A 124 -16.97 -0.86 -0.24
C THR A 124 -16.20 -1.20 -1.52
N THR A 125 -15.35 -0.30 -1.98
CA THR A 125 -14.54 -0.52 -3.19
C THR A 125 -13.56 -1.68 -3.00
N ILE A 126 -12.86 -1.75 -1.87
CA ILE A 126 -11.90 -2.82 -1.56
C ILE A 126 -12.60 -4.19 -1.52
N GLU A 127 -13.76 -4.27 -0.86
CA GLU A 127 -14.44 -5.55 -0.65
C GLU A 127 -15.27 -5.97 -1.87
N GLN A 128 -16.06 -5.08 -2.45
CA GLN A 128 -17.01 -5.43 -3.50
C GLN A 128 -16.40 -5.37 -4.90
N THR A 129 -15.49 -4.40 -5.17
CA THR A 129 -14.90 -4.26 -6.50
C THR A 129 -13.58 -5.03 -6.61
N LEU A 130 -12.70 -4.93 -5.61
CA LEU A 130 -11.40 -5.62 -5.67
C LEU A 130 -11.44 -7.05 -5.11
N GLY A 131 -12.52 -7.46 -4.45
CA GLY A 131 -12.67 -8.79 -3.85
C GLY A 131 -11.65 -9.07 -2.73
N LYS A 132 -11.21 -8.02 -2.03
CA LYS A 132 -10.23 -8.10 -0.94
C LYS A 132 -10.93 -7.98 0.42
N ILE A 133 -10.16 -7.98 1.48
CA ILE A 133 -10.63 -7.82 2.86
C ILE A 133 -10.06 -6.51 3.39
N ALA A 134 -10.92 -5.54 3.67
CA ALA A 134 -10.53 -4.29 4.31
C ALA A 134 -10.43 -4.49 5.83
N LEU A 135 -9.22 -4.39 6.36
CA LEU A 135 -8.97 -4.43 7.80
C LEU A 135 -8.80 -3.02 8.32
N GLU A 136 -9.76 -2.56 9.10
CA GLU A 136 -9.66 -1.26 9.77
C GLU A 136 -8.51 -1.27 10.78
N CYS A 137 -7.65 -0.26 10.67
CA CYS A 137 -6.49 -0.09 11.52
C CYS A 137 -6.48 1.29 12.16
N ARG A 138 -5.98 1.36 13.38
CA ARG A 138 -5.66 2.64 14.00
C ARG A 138 -4.42 3.25 13.37
N ASP A 139 -4.34 4.59 13.37
CA ASP A 139 -3.13 5.31 12.95
C ASP A 139 -2.00 5.11 13.98
N THR A 140 -1.31 4.01 13.82
CA THR A 140 -0.17 3.63 14.68
C THR A 140 1.00 3.17 13.79
N PRO A 141 2.26 3.45 14.16
CA PRO A 141 3.41 3.06 13.36
C PRO A 141 3.41 1.57 13.01
N GLY A 142 3.48 1.24 11.72
CA GLY A 142 3.48 -0.13 11.21
C GLY A 142 2.12 -0.83 11.28
N PHE A 143 1.04 -0.10 11.59
CA PHE A 143 -0.36 -0.56 11.62
C PHE A 143 -0.54 -1.86 12.42
N ILE A 144 -1.11 -2.92 11.86
CA ILE A 144 -1.29 -4.22 12.53
C ILE A 144 -0.24 -5.22 12.06
N ALA A 145 -0.13 -5.47 10.75
CA ALA A 145 0.66 -6.57 10.23
C ALA A 145 2.16 -6.38 10.45
N ASN A 146 2.70 -5.19 10.20
CA ASN A 146 4.11 -4.92 10.46
C ASN A 146 4.43 -4.98 11.95
N ARG A 147 3.53 -4.52 12.83
CA ARG A 147 3.73 -4.61 14.29
C ARG A 147 3.75 -6.06 14.76
N VAL A 148 2.81 -6.88 14.28
CA VAL A 148 2.77 -8.32 14.63
C VAL A 148 4.02 -9.02 14.08
N GLY A 149 4.40 -8.74 12.83
CA GLY A 149 5.58 -9.32 12.20
C GLY A 149 6.89 -8.94 12.92
N CYS A 150 7.07 -7.66 13.23
CA CYS A 150 8.24 -7.19 13.98
C CYS A 150 8.30 -7.80 15.39
N TYR A 151 7.16 -7.87 16.09
CA TYR A 151 7.10 -8.51 17.40
C TYR A 151 7.49 -10.00 17.31
N TRP A 152 6.93 -10.72 16.34
CA TRP A 152 7.22 -12.13 16.13
C TRP A 152 8.71 -12.36 15.85
N MET A 153 9.33 -11.59 14.96
CA MET A 153 10.76 -11.66 14.66
C MET A 153 11.62 -11.34 15.89
N ALA A 154 11.30 -10.26 16.60
CA ALA A 154 12.02 -9.86 17.81
C ALA A 154 11.92 -10.92 18.92
N ALA A 155 10.75 -11.51 19.11
CA ALA A 155 10.53 -12.59 20.05
C ALA A 155 11.35 -13.84 19.68
N GLY A 156 11.39 -14.20 18.38
CA GLY A 156 12.21 -15.31 17.88
C GLY A 156 13.70 -15.12 18.16
N VAL A 157 14.24 -13.94 17.87
CA VAL A 157 15.64 -13.59 18.15
C VAL A 157 15.93 -13.61 19.66
N ALA A 158 15.04 -13.06 20.47
CA ALA A 158 15.20 -13.06 21.94
C ALA A 158 15.24 -14.48 22.51
N ARG A 159 14.36 -15.36 22.04
CA ARG A 159 14.34 -16.77 22.48
C ARG A 159 15.56 -17.55 21.99
N ALA A 160 16.01 -17.35 20.76
CA ALA A 160 17.23 -17.98 20.27
C ALA A 160 18.44 -17.64 21.18
N ARG A 161 18.56 -16.37 21.60
CA ARG A 161 19.61 -15.94 22.54
C ARG A 161 19.43 -16.51 23.92
N GLU A 162 18.22 -16.54 24.46
CA GLU A 162 17.91 -17.07 25.80
C GLU A 162 18.30 -18.57 25.93
N PHE A 163 18.07 -19.35 24.88
CA PHE A 163 18.33 -20.77 24.84
C PHE A 163 19.69 -21.15 24.21
N ASP A 164 20.54 -20.16 23.92
CA ASP A 164 21.84 -20.35 23.25
C ASP A 164 21.76 -21.17 21.97
N VAL A 165 20.71 -20.89 21.18
CA VAL A 165 20.47 -21.51 19.87
C VAL A 165 21.02 -20.59 18.78
N SER A 166 21.75 -21.15 17.81
CA SER A 166 22.22 -20.35 16.67
C SER A 166 21.05 -19.82 15.83
N TYR A 167 21.23 -18.67 15.20
CA TYR A 167 20.16 -18.07 14.39
C TYR A 167 19.79 -18.95 13.17
N GLU A 168 20.75 -19.69 12.61
CA GLU A 168 20.53 -20.64 11.52
C GLU A 168 19.61 -21.80 11.97
N LEU A 169 19.84 -22.32 13.18
CA LEU A 169 19.01 -23.39 13.73
C LEU A 169 17.61 -22.87 14.10
N ALA A 170 17.53 -21.65 14.66
CA ALA A 170 16.27 -21.00 14.95
C ALA A 170 15.46 -20.76 13.66
N ASP A 171 16.08 -20.27 12.59
CA ASP A 171 15.44 -20.06 11.29
C ASP A 171 14.99 -21.39 10.67
N ALA A 172 15.78 -22.43 10.77
CA ALA A 172 15.40 -23.77 10.30
C ALA A 172 14.19 -24.35 11.05
N ALA A 173 14.13 -24.12 12.37
CA ALA A 173 13.03 -24.59 13.21
C ALA A 173 11.73 -23.79 12.98
N PHE A 174 11.82 -22.46 12.91
CA PHE A 174 10.67 -21.58 12.80
C PHE A 174 10.28 -21.22 11.35
N GLY A 175 11.14 -21.46 10.37
CA GLY A 175 10.90 -21.15 8.98
C GLY A 175 10.00 -22.18 8.31
N ARG A 176 10.60 -23.18 7.68
CA ARG A 176 9.89 -24.17 6.85
C ARG A 176 8.87 -25.00 7.60
N ALA A 177 9.17 -25.34 8.86
CA ALA A 177 8.26 -26.16 9.69
C ALA A 177 6.91 -25.47 9.92
N PHE A 178 6.87 -24.13 9.88
CA PHE A 178 5.66 -23.31 10.03
C PHE A 178 5.16 -22.74 8.71
N GLY A 179 5.68 -23.19 7.56
CA GLY A 179 5.23 -22.77 6.24
C GLY A 179 5.67 -21.34 5.85
N ILE A 180 6.69 -20.79 6.52
CA ILE A 180 7.23 -19.47 6.20
C ILE A 180 8.24 -19.64 5.05
N PRO A 181 8.02 -19.00 3.90
CA PRO A 181 8.95 -19.05 2.77
C PRO A 181 10.25 -18.30 3.13
N ARG A 182 11.37 -18.78 2.57
CA ARG A 182 12.67 -18.10 2.65
C ARG A 182 12.70 -16.89 1.73
#